data_b236634e65d83bde64ee439344303902
#
_entry.id   b236634e65d83bde64ee439344303902
#
_cell.length_a   1.000
_cell.length_b   1.000
_cell.length_c   1.000
_cell.angle_alpha   90.00
_cell.angle_beta   90.00
_cell.angle_gamma   90.00
#
_symmetry.space_group_name_H-M   'P 1'
#
loop_
_entity.id
_entity.type
_entity.pdbx_description
1 polymer ?
#
loop_
_entity_poly.entity_id
_entity_poly.type
_entity_poly.pdbx_seq_one_letter_code
_entity_poly.pdbx_strand_id
1 'polypeptide(L)'
;MNHGDHVRLIRDGVLGLTGGEWADLGSGTGAFTLALADLLGPGGSIVSVDRDGDALASQARLLTARFPSASVRCLRADLMDELAIGPMDGIVMANALHFICERELFLTRLTSWIRPGGRFILVEYDSDRGNPWVPHALSWDTWHATAERAGFGETRLIGRVPSRFLGSIYASLSVTSVGPS
;
A
#
# COMPACT_ATOMS: atom_id res chain seq x y z
N MET A 1 8.21 8.27 -11.69
CA MET A 1 8.58 8.77 -10.35
C MET A 1 9.93 8.16 -9.97
N ASN A 2 10.77 8.91 -9.26
CA ASN A 2 12.00 8.42 -8.64
C ASN A 2 11.74 8.01 -7.18
N HIS A 3 12.76 7.46 -6.49
CA HIS A 3 12.62 7.02 -5.09
C HIS A 3 12.15 8.15 -4.15
N GLY A 4 12.74 9.34 -4.26
CA GLY A 4 12.33 10.48 -3.44
C GLY A 4 10.87 10.92 -3.67
N ASP A 5 10.33 10.70 -4.88
CA ASP A 5 8.92 10.96 -5.17
C ASP A 5 8.01 9.95 -4.45
N HIS A 6 8.38 8.66 -4.45
CA HIS A 6 7.64 7.62 -3.72
C HIS A 6 7.63 7.90 -2.21
N VAL A 7 8.80 8.23 -1.64
CA VAL A 7 8.92 8.62 -0.22
C VAL A 7 8.02 9.81 0.10
N ARG A 8 8.09 10.90 -0.67
CA ARG A 8 7.25 12.09 -0.44
C ARG A 8 5.77 11.78 -0.51
N LEU A 9 5.37 10.93 -1.44
CA LEU A 9 3.96 10.64 -1.71
C LEU A 9 3.28 9.91 -0.54
N ILE A 10 3.99 9.04 0.20
CA ILE A 10 3.42 8.26 1.30
C ILE A 10 3.86 8.74 2.69
N ARG A 11 4.79 9.71 2.77
CA ARG A 11 5.39 10.17 4.03
C ARG A 11 4.35 10.50 5.10
N ASP A 12 3.34 11.31 4.76
CA ASP A 12 2.34 11.78 5.71
C ASP A 12 1.42 10.65 6.24
N GLY A 13 1.38 9.53 5.52
CA GLY A 13 0.70 8.32 5.96
C GLY A 13 1.54 7.47 6.92
N VAL A 14 2.87 7.61 6.91
CA VAL A 14 3.80 6.82 7.74
C VAL A 14 4.26 7.60 8.97
N LEU A 15 4.34 8.94 8.91
CA LEU A 15 4.84 9.78 10.00
C LEU A 15 4.15 9.49 11.34
N GLY A 16 4.97 9.43 12.41
CA GLY A 16 4.53 9.12 13.78
C GLY A 16 4.42 7.63 14.10
N LEU A 17 4.66 6.74 13.13
CA LEU A 17 4.78 5.30 13.31
C LEU A 17 6.17 4.81 12.87
N THR A 18 7.24 5.54 13.25
CA THR A 18 8.62 5.07 13.05
C THR A 18 8.83 3.74 13.77
N GLY A 19 9.28 2.74 13.06
CA GLY A 19 9.21 1.35 13.49
C GLY A 19 7.84 0.75 13.13
N GLY A 20 7.45 -0.33 13.80
CA GLY A 20 6.18 -1.02 13.57
C GLY A 20 6.21 -2.03 12.43
N GLU A 21 5.09 -2.74 12.28
CA GLU A 21 4.92 -3.83 11.33
C GLU A 21 4.07 -3.36 10.15
N TRP A 22 4.65 -3.37 8.96
CA TRP A 22 4.00 -2.89 7.75
C TRP A 22 3.94 -3.98 6.67
N ALA A 23 2.96 -3.86 5.78
CA ALA A 23 2.93 -4.66 4.56
C ALA A 23 2.87 -3.76 3.31
N ASP A 24 3.48 -4.23 2.22
CA ASP A 24 3.34 -3.66 0.88
C ASP A 24 2.69 -4.72 -0.01
N LEU A 25 1.42 -4.50 -0.37
CA LEU A 25 0.60 -5.46 -1.09
C LEU A 25 0.57 -5.15 -2.59
N GLY A 26 0.99 -6.12 -3.40
CA GLY A 26 1.21 -5.92 -4.83
C GLY A 26 2.48 -5.11 -5.07
N SER A 27 3.55 -5.44 -4.35
CA SER A 27 4.77 -4.64 -4.25
C SER A 27 5.59 -4.53 -5.55
N GLY A 28 5.40 -5.47 -6.48
CA GLY A 28 6.15 -5.53 -7.74
C GLY A 28 7.66 -5.52 -7.50
N THR A 29 8.37 -4.63 -8.18
CA THR A 29 9.82 -4.45 -8.02
C THR A 29 10.23 -3.64 -6.79
N GLY A 30 9.29 -3.30 -5.91
CA GLY A 30 9.56 -2.76 -4.57
C GLY A 30 9.71 -1.24 -4.47
N ALA A 31 9.14 -0.48 -5.39
CA ALA A 31 9.24 0.98 -5.35
C ALA A 31 8.74 1.57 -4.02
N PHE A 32 7.60 1.08 -3.51
CA PHE A 32 7.02 1.52 -2.25
C PHE A 32 7.55 0.75 -1.05
N THR A 33 7.98 -0.50 -1.20
CA THR A 33 8.73 -1.22 -0.16
C THR A 33 10.02 -0.50 0.22
N LEU A 34 10.79 -0.01 -0.77
CA LEU A 34 11.99 0.81 -0.56
C LEU A 34 11.66 2.14 0.11
N ALA A 35 10.54 2.77 -0.27
CA ALA A 35 10.09 4.01 0.37
C ALA A 35 9.66 3.79 1.84
N LEU A 36 8.99 2.67 2.13
CA LEU A 36 8.68 2.26 3.50
C LEU A 36 9.95 2.02 4.32
N ALA A 37 10.93 1.28 3.76
CA ALA A 37 12.21 1.01 4.44
C ALA A 37 12.94 2.31 4.81
N ASP A 38 12.91 3.31 3.93
CA ASP A 38 13.48 4.63 4.19
C ASP A 38 12.76 5.38 5.32
N LEU A 39 11.41 5.34 5.33
CA LEU A 39 10.58 6.07 6.29
C LEU A 39 10.53 5.41 7.68
N LEU A 40 10.48 4.08 7.74
CA LEU A 40 10.39 3.34 9.00
C LEU A 40 11.74 3.25 9.73
N GLY A 41 12.84 3.26 8.97
CA GLY A 41 14.17 3.07 9.52
C GLY A 41 14.41 1.66 10.07
N PRO A 42 15.49 1.45 10.83
CA PRO A 42 15.93 0.12 11.26
C PRO A 42 15.02 -0.56 12.30
N GLY A 43 14.08 0.18 12.90
CA GLY A 43 13.12 -0.36 13.88
C GLY A 43 11.83 -0.91 13.25
N GLY A 44 11.63 -0.74 11.95
CA GLY A 44 10.44 -1.22 11.25
C GLY A 44 10.66 -2.59 10.60
N SER A 45 9.56 -3.35 10.47
CA SER A 45 9.52 -4.58 9.70
C SER A 45 8.49 -4.49 8.57
N ILE A 46 8.81 -5.05 7.41
CA ILE A 46 7.97 -4.98 6.22
C ILE A 46 7.74 -6.39 5.67
N VAL A 47 6.49 -6.73 5.41
CA VAL A 47 6.12 -7.89 4.59
C VAL A 47 5.75 -7.38 3.20
N SER A 48 6.57 -7.72 2.21
CA SER A 48 6.34 -7.36 0.82
C SER A 48 5.70 -8.54 0.10
N VAL A 49 4.51 -8.35 -0.46
CA VAL A 49 3.70 -9.41 -1.07
C VAL A 49 3.52 -9.12 -2.55
N ASP A 50 3.86 -10.08 -3.39
CA ASP A 50 3.55 -10.07 -4.83
C ASP A 50 3.46 -11.50 -5.37
N ARG A 51 2.69 -11.68 -6.45
CA ARG A 51 2.62 -12.98 -7.16
C ARG A 51 3.82 -13.22 -8.07
N ASP A 52 4.50 -12.17 -8.50
CA ASP A 52 5.66 -12.22 -9.39
C ASP A 52 6.95 -12.47 -8.59
N GLY A 53 7.44 -13.70 -8.63
CA GLY A 53 8.67 -14.11 -7.94
C GLY A 53 9.92 -13.42 -8.47
N ASP A 54 9.98 -13.07 -9.77
CA ASP A 54 11.14 -12.39 -10.36
C ASP A 54 11.20 -10.92 -9.93
N ALA A 55 10.04 -10.28 -9.83
CA ALA A 55 9.90 -8.93 -9.26
C ALA A 55 10.37 -8.91 -7.81
N LEU A 56 9.92 -9.86 -6.96
CA LEU A 56 10.36 -10.00 -5.59
C LEU A 56 11.85 -10.27 -5.45
N ALA A 57 12.43 -11.11 -6.31
CA ALA A 57 13.87 -11.38 -6.31
C ALA A 57 14.69 -10.13 -6.69
N SER A 58 14.19 -9.34 -7.65
CA SER A 58 14.80 -8.06 -8.02
C SER A 58 14.74 -7.05 -6.87
N GLN A 59 13.59 -6.94 -6.22
CA GLN A 59 13.38 -6.10 -5.04
C GLN A 59 14.31 -6.46 -3.89
N ALA A 60 14.44 -7.75 -3.57
CA ALA A 60 15.32 -8.23 -2.48
C ALA A 60 16.77 -7.80 -2.70
N ARG A 61 17.29 -7.88 -3.93
CA ARG A 61 18.64 -7.39 -4.27
C ARG A 61 18.78 -5.88 -4.03
N LEU A 62 17.79 -5.08 -4.44
CA LEU A 62 17.80 -3.63 -4.24
C LEU A 62 17.72 -3.25 -2.76
N LEU A 63 16.91 -3.95 -1.97
CA LEU A 63 16.80 -3.76 -0.53
C LEU A 63 18.12 -4.04 0.17
N THR A 64 18.74 -5.19 -0.10
CA THR A 64 20.06 -5.55 0.47
C THR A 64 21.13 -4.51 0.14
N ALA A 65 21.10 -3.97 -1.09
CA ALA A 65 22.10 -3.00 -1.52
C ALA A 65 21.89 -1.60 -0.91
N ARG A 66 20.64 -1.16 -0.72
CA ARG A 66 20.32 0.22 -0.32
C ARG A 66 19.91 0.36 1.14
N PHE A 67 19.30 -0.66 1.71
CA PHE A 67 18.78 -0.68 3.08
C PHE A 67 19.15 -1.99 3.78
N PRO A 68 20.47 -2.27 4.00
CA PRO A 68 20.92 -3.56 4.53
C PRO A 68 20.45 -3.83 5.96
N SER A 69 20.04 -2.79 6.71
CA SER A 69 19.49 -2.90 8.07
C SER A 69 17.97 -3.00 8.12
N ALA A 70 17.27 -2.88 6.97
CA ALA A 70 15.83 -3.00 6.93
C ALA A 70 15.38 -4.46 7.10
N SER A 71 14.42 -4.70 7.98
CA SER A 71 13.79 -6.02 8.15
C SER A 71 12.67 -6.17 7.12
N VAL A 72 12.96 -6.85 5.99
CA VAL A 72 11.98 -7.07 4.93
C VAL A 72 11.87 -8.55 4.61
N ARG A 73 10.64 -9.09 4.67
CA ARG A 73 10.29 -10.43 4.26
C ARG A 73 9.49 -10.39 2.96
N CYS A 74 10.02 -10.96 1.89
CA CYS A 74 9.29 -11.13 0.63
C CYS A 74 8.42 -12.40 0.70
N LEU A 75 7.15 -12.25 0.37
CA LEU A 75 6.15 -13.33 0.34
C LEU A 75 5.57 -13.42 -1.08
N ARG A 76 5.80 -14.55 -1.76
CA ARG A 76 5.16 -14.81 -3.04
C ARG A 76 3.76 -15.37 -2.80
N ALA A 77 2.72 -14.59 -3.10
CA ALA A 77 1.32 -14.98 -2.97
C ALA A 77 0.42 -14.14 -3.89
N ASP A 78 -0.74 -14.66 -4.24
CA ASP A 78 -1.81 -13.86 -4.80
C ASP A 78 -2.54 -13.13 -3.67
N LEU A 79 -2.92 -11.86 -3.89
CA LEU A 79 -3.62 -11.05 -2.89
C LEU A 79 -5.03 -11.60 -2.56
N MET A 80 -5.58 -12.42 -3.45
CA MET A 80 -6.87 -13.09 -3.22
C MET A 80 -6.74 -14.40 -2.44
N ASP A 81 -5.52 -14.88 -2.20
CA ASP A 81 -5.28 -16.05 -1.33
C ASP A 81 -5.38 -15.68 0.16
N GLU A 82 -5.38 -16.68 1.02
CA GLU A 82 -5.23 -16.47 2.46
C GLU A 82 -3.77 -16.11 2.78
N LEU A 83 -3.55 -14.85 3.15
CA LEU A 83 -2.22 -14.35 3.47
C LEU A 83 -1.90 -14.56 4.94
N ALA A 84 -0.79 -15.25 5.22
CA ALA A 84 -0.24 -15.39 6.57
C ALA A 84 0.52 -14.11 6.98
N ILE A 85 -0.20 -12.99 7.02
CA ILE A 85 0.27 -11.72 7.56
C ILE A 85 -0.50 -11.43 8.84
N GLY A 86 0.22 -11.09 9.91
CA GLY A 86 -0.40 -10.76 11.20
C GLY A 86 -1.03 -9.37 11.18
N PRO A 87 -1.67 -8.93 12.27
CA PRO A 87 -2.20 -7.58 12.34
C PRO A 87 -1.05 -6.57 12.20
N MET A 88 -1.13 -5.73 11.16
CA MET A 88 -0.14 -4.72 10.80
C MET A 88 -0.47 -3.36 11.41
N ASP A 89 0.54 -2.57 11.71
CA ASP A 89 0.37 -1.15 12.06
C ASP A 89 0.01 -0.31 10.83
N GLY A 90 0.46 -0.76 9.66
CA GLY A 90 0.07 -0.16 8.39
C GLY A 90 0.24 -1.07 7.18
N ILE A 91 -0.54 -0.80 6.16
CA ILE A 91 -0.47 -1.44 4.84
C ILE A 91 -0.35 -0.36 3.77
N VAL A 92 0.56 -0.54 2.83
CA VAL A 92 0.61 0.22 1.58
C VAL A 92 0.17 -0.68 0.44
N MET A 93 -0.62 -0.12 -0.48
CA MET A 93 -0.98 -0.75 -1.74
C MET A 93 -0.89 0.30 -2.85
N ALA A 94 0.03 0.11 -3.79
CA ALA A 94 0.30 1.11 -4.80
C ALA A 94 0.17 0.53 -6.21
N ASN A 95 -0.74 1.11 -7.00
CA ASN A 95 -1.06 0.68 -8.37
C ASN A 95 -1.37 -0.83 -8.45
N ALA A 96 -2.08 -1.36 -7.48
CA ALA A 96 -2.39 -2.77 -7.38
C ALA A 96 -3.87 -3.06 -7.11
N LEU A 97 -4.60 -2.15 -6.43
CA LEU A 97 -6.03 -2.34 -6.13
C LEU A 97 -6.88 -2.38 -7.40
N HIS A 98 -6.48 -1.67 -8.44
CA HIS A 98 -7.19 -1.68 -9.72
C HIS A 98 -7.15 -3.03 -10.47
N PHE A 99 -6.36 -4.01 -10.02
CA PHE A 99 -6.40 -5.39 -10.53
C PHE A 99 -7.42 -6.26 -9.79
N ILE A 100 -7.94 -5.81 -8.64
CA ILE A 100 -8.89 -6.58 -7.82
C ILE A 100 -10.32 -6.32 -8.32
N CYS A 101 -10.94 -7.34 -8.89
CA CYS A 101 -12.32 -7.30 -9.35
C CYS A 101 -13.30 -7.31 -8.17
N GLU A 102 -13.14 -8.26 -7.24
CA GLU A 102 -13.97 -8.43 -6.05
C GLU A 102 -13.49 -7.51 -4.90
N ARG A 103 -13.50 -6.21 -5.18
CA ARG A 103 -12.89 -5.19 -4.30
C ARG A 103 -13.49 -5.17 -2.89
N GLU A 104 -14.81 -5.28 -2.75
CA GLU A 104 -15.47 -5.25 -1.44
C GLU A 104 -15.06 -6.43 -0.56
N LEU A 105 -15.02 -7.63 -1.13
CA LEU A 105 -14.53 -8.83 -0.45
C LEU A 105 -13.06 -8.67 -0.03
N PHE A 106 -12.22 -8.18 -0.93
CA PHE A 106 -10.82 -7.93 -0.65
C PHE A 106 -10.63 -6.90 0.47
N LEU A 107 -11.36 -5.79 0.45
CA LEU A 107 -11.25 -4.73 1.47
C LEU A 107 -11.72 -5.22 2.86
N THR A 108 -12.74 -6.08 2.92
CA THR A 108 -13.15 -6.73 4.18
C THR A 108 -12.01 -7.57 4.79
N ARG A 109 -11.28 -8.30 3.95
CA ARG A 109 -10.11 -9.07 4.39
C ARG A 109 -8.94 -8.15 4.76
N LEU A 110 -8.69 -7.12 3.95
CA LEU A 110 -7.62 -6.16 4.18
C LEU A 110 -7.76 -5.46 5.54
N THR A 111 -8.97 -5.03 5.90
CA THR A 111 -9.21 -4.41 7.21
C THR A 111 -8.91 -5.36 8.37
N SER A 112 -9.13 -6.66 8.21
CA SER A 112 -8.80 -7.66 9.24
C SER A 112 -7.28 -7.86 9.45
N TRP A 113 -6.46 -7.48 8.49
CA TRP A 113 -4.99 -7.51 8.59
C TRP A 113 -4.42 -6.26 9.24
N ILE A 114 -5.23 -5.25 9.54
CA ILE A 114 -4.78 -4.00 10.14
C ILE A 114 -5.26 -3.94 11.59
N ARG A 115 -4.37 -3.52 12.49
CA ARG A 115 -4.74 -3.29 13.90
C ARG A 115 -5.78 -2.18 14.02
N PRO A 116 -6.62 -2.18 15.08
CA PRO A 116 -7.47 -1.03 15.40
C PRO A 116 -6.63 0.25 15.49
N GLY A 117 -7.06 1.31 14.78
CA GLY A 117 -6.30 2.55 14.63
C GLY A 117 -5.10 2.47 13.69
N GLY A 118 -4.87 1.32 13.06
CA GLY A 118 -3.82 1.15 12.05
C GLY A 118 -4.16 1.82 10.72
N ARG A 119 -3.22 1.86 9.81
CA ARG A 119 -3.23 2.72 8.61
C ARG A 119 -3.27 1.91 7.32
N PHE A 120 -4.08 2.37 6.38
CA PHE A 120 -4.02 1.92 5.00
C PHE A 120 -3.67 3.08 4.08
N ILE A 121 -2.57 2.95 3.36
CA ILE A 121 -2.12 3.93 2.36
C ILE A 121 -2.40 3.33 0.98
N LEU A 122 -3.31 3.97 0.24
CA LEU A 122 -3.60 3.62 -1.14
C LEU A 122 -2.96 4.66 -2.06
N VAL A 123 -2.24 4.17 -3.07
CA VAL A 123 -1.70 4.99 -4.16
C VAL A 123 -2.28 4.47 -5.47
N GLU A 124 -3.07 5.29 -6.17
CA GLU A 124 -3.74 4.89 -7.41
C GLU A 124 -3.87 6.02 -8.42
N TYR A 125 -4.20 5.67 -9.66
CA TYR A 125 -4.55 6.63 -10.69
C TYR A 125 -5.88 7.30 -10.40
N ASP A 126 -5.92 8.63 -10.48
CA ASP A 126 -7.12 9.43 -10.21
C ASP A 126 -8.05 9.46 -11.44
N SER A 127 -8.69 8.34 -11.70
CA SER A 127 -9.59 8.15 -12.83
C SER A 127 -10.54 6.99 -12.58
N ASP A 128 -11.80 7.12 -12.96
CA ASP A 128 -12.76 6.01 -12.99
C ASP A 128 -12.82 5.35 -14.38
N ARG A 129 -12.03 5.85 -15.34
CA ARG A 129 -11.96 5.24 -16.67
C ARG A 129 -10.81 4.24 -16.69
N GLY A 130 -11.17 2.96 -16.66
CA GLY A 130 -10.23 1.86 -16.82
C GLY A 130 -9.69 1.72 -18.25
N ASN A 131 -8.61 0.96 -18.36
CA ASN A 131 -8.03 0.50 -19.62
C ASN A 131 -7.41 -0.89 -19.39
N PRO A 132 -6.85 -1.57 -20.42
CA PRO A 132 -6.31 -2.91 -20.23
C PRO A 132 -5.19 -3.04 -19.20
N TRP A 133 -4.48 -1.96 -18.87
CA TRP A 133 -3.41 -1.93 -17.83
C TRP A 133 -3.89 -1.47 -16.46
N VAL A 134 -5.06 -0.81 -16.40
CA VAL A 134 -5.71 -0.34 -15.17
C VAL A 134 -7.20 -0.71 -15.28
N PRO A 135 -7.55 -2.01 -15.20
CA PRO A 135 -8.88 -2.49 -15.58
C PRO A 135 -10.01 -1.97 -14.68
N HIS A 136 -9.77 -1.87 -13.39
CA HIS A 136 -10.74 -1.40 -12.39
C HIS A 136 -10.25 -0.12 -11.73
N ALA A 137 -9.96 0.90 -12.58
CA ALA A 137 -9.52 2.21 -12.13
C ALA A 137 -10.47 2.81 -11.08
N LEU A 138 -9.93 3.67 -10.22
CA LEU A 138 -10.74 4.24 -9.16
C LEU A 138 -10.18 5.62 -8.77
N SER A 139 -10.99 6.66 -9.04
CA SER A 139 -10.66 8.02 -8.68
C SER A 139 -10.61 8.22 -7.17
N TRP A 140 -10.04 9.34 -6.72
CA TRP A 140 -10.06 9.72 -5.32
C TRP A 140 -11.48 9.75 -4.74
N ASP A 141 -12.45 10.34 -5.45
CA ASP A 141 -13.82 10.46 -4.96
C ASP A 141 -14.49 9.08 -4.82
N THR A 142 -14.26 8.19 -5.79
CA THR A 142 -14.74 6.81 -5.74
C THR A 142 -14.07 6.02 -4.63
N TRP A 143 -12.76 6.20 -4.41
CA TRP A 143 -12.05 5.58 -3.30
C TRP A 143 -12.58 6.06 -1.94
N HIS A 144 -12.71 7.37 -1.75
CA HIS A 144 -13.20 7.94 -0.49
C HIS A 144 -14.53 7.33 -0.06
N ALA A 145 -15.52 7.28 -0.98
CA ALA A 145 -16.81 6.65 -0.72
C ALA A 145 -16.70 5.12 -0.51
N THR A 146 -15.74 4.45 -1.16
CA THR A 146 -15.51 3.01 -1.00
C THR A 146 -14.89 2.68 0.34
N ALA A 147 -13.92 3.47 0.79
CA ALA A 147 -13.26 3.31 2.09
C ALA A 147 -14.24 3.43 3.26
N GLU A 148 -15.16 4.39 3.19
CA GLU A 148 -16.23 4.55 4.18
C GLU A 148 -17.09 3.28 4.27
N ARG A 149 -17.55 2.76 3.12
CA ARG A 149 -18.32 1.50 3.07
C ARG A 149 -17.54 0.28 3.56
N ALA A 150 -16.21 0.28 3.37
CA ALA A 150 -15.33 -0.78 3.84
C ALA A 150 -15.04 -0.71 5.35
N GLY A 151 -15.56 0.30 6.06
CA GLY A 151 -15.45 0.42 7.51
C GLY A 151 -14.21 1.18 8.00
N PHE A 152 -13.52 1.90 7.13
CA PHE A 152 -12.50 2.85 7.59
C PHE A 152 -13.14 4.05 8.30
N GLY A 153 -12.59 4.44 9.46
CA GLY A 153 -13.13 5.54 10.27
C GLY A 153 -12.79 6.92 9.72
N GLU A 154 -11.61 7.08 9.15
CA GLU A 154 -11.14 8.32 8.52
C GLU A 154 -10.45 7.99 7.22
N THR A 155 -10.73 8.76 6.18
CA THR A 155 -10.01 8.67 4.91
C THR A 155 -9.72 10.07 4.38
N ARG A 156 -8.44 10.38 4.10
CA ARG A 156 -8.02 11.68 3.60
C ARG A 156 -6.97 11.57 2.51
N LEU A 157 -6.95 12.55 1.63
CA LEU A 157 -5.90 12.71 0.64
C LEU A 157 -4.60 13.17 1.32
N ILE A 158 -3.47 12.51 1.02
CA ILE A 158 -2.16 12.88 1.55
C ILE A 158 -1.16 13.32 0.48
N GLY A 159 -1.47 13.09 -0.80
CA GLY A 159 -0.63 13.53 -1.90
C GLY A 159 -1.30 13.36 -3.27
N ARG A 160 -0.83 14.16 -4.22
CA ARG A 160 -1.21 14.02 -5.63
C ARG A 160 -0.04 14.45 -6.52
N VAL A 161 0.23 13.67 -7.56
CA VAL A 161 1.30 13.95 -8.51
C VAL A 161 0.78 13.81 -9.94
N PRO A 162 1.26 14.60 -10.90
CA PRO A 162 0.92 14.42 -12.31
C PRO A 162 1.38 13.04 -12.83
N SER A 163 0.57 12.43 -13.67
CA SER A 163 0.93 11.21 -14.40
C SER A 163 0.75 11.39 -15.89
N ARG A 164 1.74 10.97 -16.67
CA ARG A 164 1.64 10.97 -18.14
C ARG A 164 0.71 9.89 -18.67
N PHE A 165 0.35 8.90 -17.82
CA PHE A 165 -0.44 7.75 -18.26
C PHE A 165 -1.95 7.99 -18.11
N LEU A 166 -2.43 8.44 -16.93
CA LEU A 166 -3.85 8.69 -16.64
C LEU A 166 -4.07 9.99 -15.86
N GLY A 167 -3.40 11.08 -16.28
CA GLY A 167 -3.60 12.42 -15.74
C GLY A 167 -2.91 12.65 -14.41
N SER A 168 -3.31 11.97 -13.35
CA SER A 168 -2.67 12.09 -12.02
C SER A 168 -2.72 10.78 -11.23
N ILE A 169 -1.86 10.70 -10.23
CA ILE A 169 -1.83 9.66 -9.20
C ILE A 169 -2.12 10.35 -7.87
N TYR A 170 -3.01 9.81 -7.08
CA TYR A 170 -3.23 10.24 -5.70
C TYR A 170 -2.66 9.24 -4.70
N ALA A 171 -2.35 9.74 -3.51
CA ALA A 171 -2.12 8.93 -2.32
C ALA A 171 -3.13 9.33 -1.25
N SER A 172 -3.71 8.35 -0.60
CA SER A 172 -4.65 8.53 0.50
C SER A 172 -4.21 7.75 1.74
N LEU A 173 -4.61 8.25 2.89
CA LEU A 173 -4.52 7.57 4.17
C LEU A 173 -5.93 7.26 4.65
N SER A 174 -6.20 5.98 4.93
CA SER A 174 -7.39 5.52 5.63
C SER A 174 -6.98 4.90 6.97
N VAL A 175 -7.74 5.16 8.03
CA VAL A 175 -7.47 4.65 9.38
C VAL A 175 -8.58 3.70 9.78
N THR A 176 -8.23 2.50 10.28
CA THR A 176 -9.23 1.56 10.81
C THR A 176 -9.86 2.09 12.08
N SER A 177 -11.16 1.84 12.27
CA SER A 177 -11.86 2.25 13.48
C SER A 177 -11.20 1.64 14.72
N VAL A 178 -11.04 2.46 15.76
CA VAL A 178 -10.72 1.96 17.09
C VAL A 178 -12.01 1.40 17.64
N GLY A 179 -12.04 0.09 17.97
CA GLY A 179 -13.22 -0.52 18.55
C GLY A 179 -13.69 0.23 19.80
N PRO A 180 -14.99 0.13 20.18
CA PRO A 180 -15.46 0.72 21.41
C PRO A 180 -14.66 0.16 22.59
N SER A 181 -14.16 1.08 23.40
CA SER A 181 -13.43 0.80 24.67
C SER A 181 -14.33 0.10 25.67
#